data_a13c6d43aa63065c38593fa707768a2f
#
_entry.id   a13c6d43aa63065c38593fa707768a2f
#
_cell.length_a   1.000
_cell.length_b   1.000
_cell.length_c   1.000
_cell.angle_alpha   90.00
_cell.angle_beta   90.00
_cell.angle_gamma   90.00
#
_symmetry.space_group_name_H-M   'P 1'
#
loop_
_entity.id
_entity.type
_entity.pdbx_description
1 polymer ?
#
loop_
_entity_poly.entity_id
_entity_poly.type
_entity_poly.pdbx_seq_one_letter_code
_entity_poly.pdbx_strand_id
1 'polypeptide(L)'
;VFDLGYDEVAHHLDRNEAACRQLISRARKRVKADYARSEVAEEERQRLFDAFASAVRDRDVNALARVLAQDAILLANGGGKVTAVPRPLHSGTTVARAFIGFARLPTSSGWRLEPARVNGFPGCLLFDDHDRGRLVQTIALAPSSTEAGRLGAIYVQRNPEKLGRVTNLLGSTS
;
A
#
# COMPACT_ATOMS: atom_id res chain seq x y z
N VAL A 1 8.76 9.03 -0.40
CA VAL A 1 8.25 8.22 -1.52
C VAL A 1 7.67 9.10 -2.63
N PHE A 2 7.33 10.35 -2.37
CA PHE A 2 6.86 11.34 -3.34
C PHE A 2 7.82 12.53 -3.34
N ASP A 3 8.97 12.33 -3.96
CA ASP A 3 9.95 13.40 -4.22
C ASP A 3 9.66 14.00 -5.61
N LEU A 4 8.42 14.41 -5.82
CA LEU A 4 8.13 15.38 -6.87
C LEU A 4 8.53 16.73 -6.31
N GLY A 5 9.34 17.46 -7.03
CA GLY A 5 9.62 18.86 -6.73
C GLY A 5 8.33 19.67 -6.64
N TYR A 6 8.30 20.71 -5.83
CA TYR A 6 7.11 21.56 -5.72
C TYR A 6 6.76 22.23 -7.05
N ASP A 7 7.73 22.45 -7.90
CA ASP A 7 7.64 22.91 -9.28
C ASP A 7 6.92 21.92 -10.20
N GLU A 8 7.28 20.63 -10.11
CA GLU A 8 6.61 19.57 -10.88
C GLU A 8 5.15 19.41 -10.45
N VAL A 9 4.87 19.47 -9.14
CA VAL A 9 3.50 19.42 -8.62
C VAL A 9 2.70 20.65 -9.04
N ALA A 10 3.30 21.83 -9.03
CA ALA A 10 2.70 23.09 -9.46
C ALA A 10 2.31 23.03 -10.93
N HIS A 11 3.19 22.53 -11.77
CA HIS A 11 2.94 22.36 -13.21
C HIS A 11 1.79 21.37 -13.48
N HIS A 12 1.73 20.26 -12.78
CA HIS A 12 0.65 19.26 -12.95
C HIS A 12 -0.71 19.71 -12.43
N LEU A 13 -0.75 20.62 -11.46
CA LEU A 13 -1.99 21.09 -10.84
C LEU A 13 -2.44 22.45 -11.38
N ASP A 14 -1.72 23.03 -12.34
CA ASP A 14 -1.95 24.38 -12.86
C ASP A 14 -2.09 25.43 -11.72
N ARG A 15 -1.16 25.36 -10.77
CA ARG A 15 -1.11 26.22 -9.57
C ARG A 15 0.28 26.78 -9.35
N ASN A 16 0.37 27.90 -8.63
CA ASN A 16 1.67 28.43 -8.25
C ASN A 16 2.32 27.59 -7.14
N GLU A 17 3.65 27.59 -7.09
CA GLU A 17 4.45 26.80 -6.18
C GLU A 17 4.11 27.05 -4.70
N ALA A 18 3.80 28.30 -4.32
CA ALA A 18 3.43 28.65 -2.94
C ALA A 18 2.11 27.99 -2.52
N ALA A 19 1.12 27.95 -3.42
CA ALA A 19 -0.14 27.25 -3.18
C ALA A 19 0.07 25.73 -3.08
N CYS A 20 0.97 25.18 -3.89
CA CYS A 20 1.32 23.74 -3.82
C CYS A 20 2.05 23.41 -2.51
N ARG A 21 2.97 24.23 -2.04
CA ARG A 21 3.61 24.05 -0.72
C ARG A 21 2.59 24.06 0.41
N GLN A 22 1.62 24.99 0.39
CA GLN A 22 0.55 25.04 1.40
C GLN A 22 -0.37 23.82 1.32
N LEU A 23 -0.71 23.35 0.11
CA LEU A 23 -1.53 22.15 -0.11
C LEU A 23 -0.83 20.90 0.41
N ILE A 24 0.43 20.71 0.07
CA ILE A 24 1.25 19.59 0.52
C ILE A 24 1.48 19.65 2.04
N SER A 25 1.72 20.84 2.60
CA SER A 25 1.85 21.02 4.05
C SER A 25 0.56 20.64 4.79
N ARG A 26 -0.60 21.08 4.29
CA ARG A 26 -1.92 20.71 4.83
C ARG A 26 -2.21 19.23 4.69
N ALA A 27 -1.89 18.63 3.52
CA ALA A 27 -2.03 17.21 3.29
C ALA A 27 -1.14 16.39 4.25
N ARG A 28 0.14 16.78 4.42
CA ARG A 28 1.05 16.15 5.38
C ARG A 28 0.58 16.26 6.83
N LYS A 29 0.05 17.43 7.23
CA LYS A 29 -0.54 17.63 8.56
C LYS A 29 -1.79 16.77 8.76
N ARG A 30 -2.63 16.64 7.75
CA ARG A 30 -3.84 15.81 7.78
C ARG A 30 -3.47 14.32 7.89
N VAL A 31 -2.54 13.86 7.06
CA VAL A 31 -2.00 12.49 7.13
C VAL A 31 -1.38 12.21 8.50
N LYS A 32 -0.61 13.17 9.07
CA LYS A 32 -0.06 13.01 10.43
C LYS A 32 -1.14 13.03 11.52
N ALA A 33 -2.17 13.86 11.38
CA ALA A 33 -3.27 13.94 12.35
C ALA A 33 -4.17 12.69 12.29
N ASP A 34 -4.43 12.18 11.10
CA ASP A 34 -5.15 10.91 10.90
C ASP A 34 -4.32 9.73 11.42
N TYR A 35 -2.98 9.81 11.30
CA TYR A 35 -2.05 8.84 11.87
C TYR A 35 -2.06 8.86 13.41
N ALA A 36 -2.11 10.04 14.04
CA ALA A 36 -2.15 10.19 15.49
C ALA A 36 -3.51 9.81 16.10
N ARG A 37 -4.60 9.90 15.32
CA ARG A 37 -5.94 9.46 15.75
C ARG A 37 -6.14 7.96 15.66
N SER A 38 -5.35 7.26 14.87
CA SER A 38 -5.35 5.80 14.78
C SER A 38 -4.30 5.23 15.73
N GLU A 39 -4.43 5.47 17.04
CA GLU A 39 -3.73 4.72 18.08
C GLU A 39 -4.31 3.30 18.20
N VAL A 40 -4.29 2.58 17.08
CA VAL A 40 -4.44 1.14 17.12
C VAL A 40 -3.16 0.60 17.77
N ALA A 41 -3.29 -0.11 18.86
CA ALA A 41 -2.14 -0.71 19.54
C ALA A 41 -1.32 -1.55 18.54
N GLU A 42 0.00 -1.62 18.70
CA GLU A 42 0.87 -2.37 17.78
C GLU A 42 0.42 -3.82 17.62
N GLU A 43 -0.09 -4.43 18.69
CA GLU A 43 -0.68 -5.77 18.70
C GLU A 43 -1.89 -5.90 17.76
N GLU A 44 -2.74 -4.88 17.71
CA GLU A 44 -3.89 -4.86 16.81
C GLU A 44 -3.44 -4.73 15.34
N ARG A 45 -2.44 -3.91 15.08
CA ARG A 45 -1.84 -3.79 13.73
C ARG A 45 -1.22 -5.09 13.27
N GLN A 46 -0.52 -5.79 14.17
CA GLN A 46 0.06 -7.09 13.86
C GLN A 46 -1.02 -8.15 13.60
N ARG A 47 -2.07 -8.19 14.42
CA ARG A 47 -3.22 -9.09 14.20
C ARG A 47 -3.89 -8.86 12.85
N LEU A 48 -4.10 -7.60 12.47
CA LEU A 48 -4.68 -7.26 11.15
C LEU A 48 -3.76 -7.70 10.01
N PHE A 49 -2.45 -7.51 10.16
CA PHE A 49 -1.48 -7.98 9.18
C PHE A 49 -1.50 -9.50 9.04
N ASP A 50 -1.48 -10.23 10.16
CA ASP A 50 -1.48 -11.70 10.17
C ASP A 50 -2.76 -12.26 9.54
N ALA A 51 -3.92 -11.67 9.86
CA ALA A 51 -5.20 -12.05 9.27
C ALA A 51 -5.23 -11.78 7.75
N PHE A 52 -4.69 -10.63 7.33
CA PHE A 52 -4.55 -10.29 5.91
C PHE A 52 -3.63 -11.30 5.20
N ALA A 53 -2.43 -11.53 5.75
CA ALA A 53 -1.44 -12.44 5.16
C ALA A 53 -1.95 -13.88 5.05
N SER A 54 -2.67 -14.36 6.07
CA SER A 54 -3.32 -15.68 6.03
C SER A 54 -4.37 -15.74 4.93
N ALA A 55 -5.30 -14.79 4.87
CA ALA A 55 -6.35 -14.77 3.86
C ALA A 55 -5.79 -14.74 2.42
N VAL A 56 -4.69 -14.00 2.21
CA VAL A 56 -4.02 -13.94 0.90
C VAL A 56 -3.33 -15.25 0.56
N ARG A 57 -2.60 -15.84 1.51
CA ARG A 57 -1.92 -17.14 1.34
C ARG A 57 -2.91 -18.25 1.01
N ASP A 58 -4.03 -18.30 1.74
CA ASP A 58 -5.06 -19.31 1.60
C ASP A 58 -5.99 -19.02 0.41
N ARG A 59 -5.82 -17.86 -0.23
CA ARG A 59 -6.64 -17.37 -1.35
C ARG A 59 -8.12 -17.30 -1.00
N ASP A 60 -8.43 -16.98 0.25
CA ASP A 60 -9.79 -16.91 0.78
C ASP A 60 -10.34 -15.48 0.69
N VAL A 61 -11.20 -15.25 -0.31
CA VAL A 61 -11.89 -13.98 -0.53
C VAL A 61 -12.75 -13.58 0.67
N ASN A 62 -13.42 -14.54 1.30
CA ASN A 62 -14.34 -14.26 2.40
C ASN A 62 -13.56 -13.91 3.68
N ALA A 63 -12.45 -14.59 3.94
CA ALA A 63 -11.55 -14.25 5.04
C ALA A 63 -11.00 -12.83 4.85
N LEU A 64 -10.52 -12.49 3.64
CA LEU A 64 -10.02 -11.15 3.37
C LEU A 64 -11.11 -10.07 3.48
N ALA A 65 -12.33 -10.36 3.01
CA ALA A 65 -13.45 -9.42 3.14
C ALA A 65 -13.83 -9.16 4.61
N ARG A 66 -13.64 -10.12 5.51
CA ARG A 66 -13.86 -9.92 6.95
C ARG A 66 -12.81 -9.03 7.62
N VAL A 67 -11.59 -9.01 7.09
CA VAL A 67 -10.51 -8.14 7.59
C VAL A 67 -10.65 -6.70 7.10
N LEU A 68 -11.33 -6.49 5.97
CA LEU A 68 -11.54 -5.18 5.37
C LEU A 68 -12.81 -4.51 5.92
N ALA A 69 -12.75 -3.19 6.10
CA ALA A 69 -13.92 -2.37 6.37
C ALA A 69 -14.87 -2.34 5.17
N GLN A 70 -16.14 -2.05 5.41
CA GLN A 70 -17.13 -1.99 4.33
C GLN A 70 -16.76 -0.94 3.27
N ASP A 71 -16.23 0.20 3.70
CA ASP A 71 -15.78 1.32 2.87
C ASP A 71 -14.30 1.23 2.45
N ALA A 72 -13.65 0.09 2.69
CA ALA A 72 -12.24 -0.09 2.39
C ALA A 72 -11.89 0.22 0.93
N ILE A 73 -10.70 0.78 0.73
CA ILE A 73 -10.18 1.15 -0.59
C ILE A 73 -8.88 0.41 -0.94
N LEU A 74 -8.67 0.17 -2.23
CA LEU A 74 -7.41 -0.28 -2.79
C LEU A 74 -6.89 0.77 -3.77
N LEU A 75 -5.69 1.26 -3.51
CA LEU A 75 -4.95 2.12 -4.41
C LEU A 75 -3.67 1.42 -4.86
N ALA A 76 -3.45 1.40 -6.17
CA ALA A 76 -2.25 0.79 -6.75
C ALA A 76 -1.56 1.78 -7.71
N ASN A 77 -0.24 1.79 -7.69
CA ASN A 77 0.58 2.62 -8.55
C ASN A 77 1.62 1.77 -9.30
N GLY A 78 1.45 1.66 -10.62
CA GLY A 78 2.41 1.02 -11.53
C GLY A 78 3.35 2.01 -12.23
N GLY A 79 3.14 3.32 -12.06
CA GLY A 79 3.93 4.37 -12.71
C GLY A 79 3.80 4.38 -14.24
N GLY A 80 2.74 3.82 -14.79
CA GLY A 80 2.61 3.63 -16.25
C GLY A 80 3.55 2.58 -16.86
N LYS A 81 4.42 1.95 -16.06
CA LYS A 81 5.46 1.02 -16.50
C LYS A 81 5.10 -0.46 -16.29
N VAL A 82 4.28 -0.73 -15.30
CA VAL A 82 3.76 -2.07 -14.99
C VAL A 82 2.27 -2.03 -14.76
N THR A 83 1.61 -3.15 -15.05
CA THR A 83 0.16 -3.28 -14.83
C THR A 83 -0.19 -3.07 -13.36
N ALA A 84 -1.10 -2.15 -13.10
CA ALA A 84 -1.68 -1.89 -11.79
C ALA A 84 -3.16 -1.56 -11.97
N VAL A 85 -3.90 -1.56 -10.88
CA VAL A 85 -5.30 -1.11 -10.91
C VAL A 85 -5.33 0.36 -11.29
N PRO A 86 -5.98 0.74 -12.41
CA PRO A 86 -5.87 2.10 -12.97
C PRO A 86 -6.66 3.14 -12.17
N ARG A 87 -7.63 2.70 -11.37
CA ARG A 87 -8.49 3.56 -10.53
C ARG A 87 -8.66 2.94 -9.16
N PRO A 88 -8.89 3.74 -8.10
CA PRO A 88 -9.20 3.21 -6.79
C PRO A 88 -10.37 2.23 -6.84
N LEU A 89 -10.23 1.09 -6.16
CA LEU A 89 -11.36 0.19 -5.91
C LEU A 89 -11.93 0.52 -4.54
N HIS A 90 -13.24 0.50 -4.46
CA HIS A 90 -14.01 0.78 -3.25
C HIS A 90 -14.82 -0.44 -2.84
N SER A 91 -15.19 -0.53 -1.55
CA SER A 91 -15.87 -1.65 -0.90
C SER A 91 -14.96 -2.82 -0.57
N GLY A 92 -14.97 -3.23 0.70
CA GLY A 92 -14.14 -4.33 1.20
C GLY A 92 -14.31 -5.63 0.40
N THR A 93 -15.53 -5.95 -0.03
CA THR A 93 -15.78 -7.15 -0.85
C THR A 93 -15.16 -7.03 -2.24
N THR A 94 -15.28 -5.86 -2.89
CA THR A 94 -14.68 -5.62 -4.21
C THR A 94 -13.16 -5.68 -4.13
N VAL A 95 -12.59 -5.03 -3.10
CA VAL A 95 -11.14 -5.04 -2.84
C VAL A 95 -10.65 -6.46 -2.58
N ALA A 96 -11.34 -7.25 -1.75
CA ALA A 96 -10.97 -8.64 -1.46
C ALA A 96 -10.95 -9.51 -2.73
N ARG A 97 -12.00 -9.42 -3.54
CA ARG A 97 -12.09 -10.19 -4.81
C ARG A 97 -10.96 -9.83 -5.77
N ALA A 98 -10.72 -8.54 -5.97
CA ALA A 98 -9.66 -8.07 -6.86
C ALA A 98 -8.28 -8.50 -6.34
N PHE A 99 -7.99 -8.31 -5.05
CA PHE A 99 -6.71 -8.63 -4.45
C PHE A 99 -6.39 -10.13 -4.56
N ILE A 100 -7.35 -11.00 -4.19
CA ILE A 100 -7.19 -12.45 -4.33
C ILE A 100 -7.14 -12.87 -5.81
N GLY A 101 -7.88 -12.18 -6.68
CA GLY A 101 -7.78 -12.39 -8.13
C GLY A 101 -6.35 -12.18 -8.64
N PHE A 102 -5.69 -11.09 -8.22
CA PHE A 102 -4.27 -10.84 -8.56
C PHE A 102 -3.33 -11.88 -7.97
N ALA A 103 -3.55 -12.32 -6.73
CA ALA A 103 -2.72 -13.35 -6.10
C ALA A 103 -2.85 -14.74 -6.75
N ARG A 104 -3.88 -14.96 -7.57
CA ARG A 104 -4.09 -16.20 -8.34
C ARG A 104 -3.45 -16.18 -9.74
N LEU A 105 -2.96 -15.04 -10.20
CA LEU A 105 -2.34 -14.97 -11.52
C LEU A 105 -1.07 -15.82 -11.58
N PRO A 106 -0.78 -16.49 -12.71
CA PRO A 106 0.45 -17.26 -12.89
C PRO A 106 1.72 -16.43 -12.66
N THR A 107 1.66 -15.15 -12.99
CA THR A 107 2.77 -14.20 -12.75
C THR A 107 3.08 -13.97 -11.27
N SER A 108 2.20 -14.40 -10.37
CA SER A 108 2.41 -14.32 -8.91
C SER A 108 3.03 -15.62 -8.34
N SER A 109 3.24 -16.64 -9.15
CA SER A 109 3.94 -17.86 -8.71
C SER A 109 5.42 -17.52 -8.47
N GLY A 110 5.95 -17.98 -7.35
CA GLY A 110 7.34 -17.68 -6.96
C GLY A 110 7.53 -16.32 -6.28
N TRP A 111 6.44 -15.60 -5.98
CA TRP A 111 6.55 -14.40 -5.16
C TRP A 111 6.67 -14.76 -3.67
N ARG A 112 7.72 -14.25 -3.05
CA ARG A 112 7.97 -14.37 -1.62
C ARG A 112 7.57 -13.08 -0.92
N LEU A 113 6.79 -13.24 0.13
CA LEU A 113 6.28 -12.14 0.94
C LEU A 113 7.12 -12.01 2.21
N GLU A 114 7.66 -10.82 2.45
CA GLU A 114 8.37 -10.47 3.69
C GLU A 114 7.61 -9.38 4.45
N PRO A 115 7.29 -9.61 5.73
CA PRO A 115 6.69 -8.58 6.57
C PRO A 115 7.61 -7.35 6.65
N ALA A 116 7.02 -6.16 6.58
CA ALA A 116 7.76 -4.91 6.66
C ALA A 116 6.86 -3.75 7.13
N ARG A 117 7.47 -2.67 7.57
CA ARG A 117 6.74 -1.41 7.76
C ARG A 117 6.92 -0.55 6.50
N VAL A 118 5.81 -0.18 5.89
CA VAL A 118 5.79 0.65 4.68
C VAL A 118 5.10 1.97 5.01
N ASN A 119 5.85 3.07 4.96
CA ASN A 119 5.36 4.41 5.35
C ASN A 119 4.76 4.46 6.77
N GLY A 120 5.32 3.67 7.69
CA GLY A 120 4.84 3.60 9.08
C GLY A 120 3.65 2.67 9.31
N PHE A 121 3.02 2.13 8.27
CA PHE A 121 1.97 1.12 8.37
C PHE A 121 2.56 -0.30 8.35
N PRO A 122 1.90 -1.28 8.99
CA PRO A 122 2.22 -2.67 8.76
C PRO A 122 1.97 -3.00 7.29
N GLY A 123 2.77 -3.90 6.75
CA GLY A 123 2.68 -4.25 5.34
C GLY A 123 3.69 -5.31 4.98
N CYS A 124 3.99 -5.42 3.71
CA CYS A 124 4.96 -6.38 3.22
C CYS A 124 5.66 -5.92 1.95
N LEU A 125 6.81 -6.54 1.73
CA LEU A 125 7.58 -6.50 0.49
C LEU A 125 7.34 -7.82 -0.25
N LEU A 126 7.12 -7.74 -1.55
CA LEU A 126 7.00 -8.93 -2.40
C LEU A 126 8.21 -8.99 -3.32
N PHE A 127 8.92 -10.10 -3.24
CA PHE A 127 10.09 -10.41 -4.04
C PHE A 127 9.75 -11.50 -5.05
N ASP A 128 10.26 -11.39 -6.27
CA ASP A 128 10.16 -12.42 -7.31
C ASP A 128 11.41 -13.31 -7.26
N ASP A 129 11.26 -14.53 -6.74
CA ASP A 129 12.36 -15.47 -6.62
C ASP A 129 12.81 -16.03 -7.98
N HIS A 130 11.97 -15.95 -9.01
CA HIS A 130 12.35 -16.29 -10.39
C HIS A 130 13.22 -15.22 -11.05
N ASP A 131 13.17 -13.98 -10.54
CA ASP A 131 13.99 -12.85 -11.01
C ASP A 131 15.00 -12.42 -9.92
N ARG A 132 15.84 -13.36 -9.48
CA ARG A 132 16.95 -13.15 -8.52
C ARG A 132 16.51 -12.45 -7.22
N GLY A 133 15.28 -12.66 -6.78
CA GLY A 133 14.75 -12.00 -5.59
C GLY A 133 14.53 -10.50 -5.78
N ARG A 134 14.18 -10.05 -6.97
CA ARG A 134 13.87 -8.65 -7.24
C ARG A 134 12.61 -8.22 -6.50
N LEU A 135 12.68 -7.06 -5.84
CA LEU A 135 11.49 -6.43 -5.25
C LEU A 135 10.52 -5.99 -6.36
N VAL A 136 9.34 -6.56 -6.39
CA VAL A 136 8.31 -6.32 -7.42
C VAL A 136 7.13 -5.50 -6.93
N GLN A 137 6.95 -5.45 -5.60
CA GLN A 137 5.80 -4.74 -5.02
C GLN A 137 6.03 -4.44 -3.54
N THR A 138 5.51 -3.30 -3.07
CA THR A 138 5.29 -3.07 -1.64
C THR A 138 3.80 -2.91 -1.38
N ILE A 139 3.35 -3.37 -0.20
CA ILE A 139 1.98 -3.24 0.26
C ILE A 139 2.00 -2.59 1.63
N ALA A 140 1.18 -1.56 1.83
CA ALA A 140 0.93 -0.97 3.13
C ALA A 140 -0.54 -1.14 3.50
N LEU A 141 -0.82 -1.50 4.75
CA LEU A 141 -2.14 -1.79 5.29
C LEU A 141 -2.51 -0.72 6.31
N ALA A 142 -3.47 0.13 5.98
CA ALA A 142 -3.93 1.18 6.88
C ALA A 142 -5.20 0.72 7.62
N PRO A 143 -5.23 0.84 8.97
CA PRO A 143 -6.44 0.60 9.74
C PRO A 143 -7.59 1.50 9.31
N SER A 144 -8.81 1.03 9.48
CA SER A 144 -10.01 1.83 9.23
C SER A 144 -10.19 2.88 10.34
N SER A 145 -10.63 4.07 9.94
CA SER A 145 -11.06 5.12 10.86
C SER A 145 -12.55 5.03 11.22
N THR A 146 -13.31 4.21 10.51
CA THR A 146 -14.76 4.05 10.63
C THR A 146 -15.15 2.74 11.31
N GLU A 147 -14.37 1.68 11.11
CA GLU A 147 -14.62 0.36 11.68
C GLU A 147 -13.38 -0.11 12.45
N ALA A 148 -13.41 -0.07 13.78
CA ALA A 148 -12.32 -0.57 14.61
C ALA A 148 -12.02 -2.06 14.33
N GLY A 149 -10.75 -2.43 14.39
CA GLY A 149 -10.33 -3.82 14.14
C GLY A 149 -10.42 -4.26 12.68
N ARG A 150 -10.51 -3.32 11.72
CA ARG A 150 -10.52 -3.58 10.29
C ARG A 150 -9.53 -2.71 9.53
N LEU A 151 -9.19 -3.16 8.32
CA LEU A 151 -8.37 -2.39 7.39
C LEU A 151 -9.26 -1.48 6.53
N GLY A 152 -8.96 -0.18 6.52
CA GLY A 152 -9.65 0.82 5.71
C GLY A 152 -9.00 1.07 4.36
N ALA A 153 -7.69 0.78 4.22
CA ALA A 153 -7.03 0.95 2.93
C ALA A 153 -5.87 -0.04 2.73
N ILE A 154 -5.70 -0.44 1.46
CA ILE A 154 -4.53 -1.17 0.97
C ILE A 154 -3.85 -0.29 -0.08
N TYR A 155 -2.58 0.04 0.16
CA TYR A 155 -1.75 0.78 -0.77
C TYR A 155 -0.73 -0.14 -1.41
N VAL A 156 -0.73 -0.21 -2.74
CA VAL A 156 0.16 -1.07 -3.52
C VAL A 156 1.08 -0.23 -4.38
N GLN A 157 2.39 -0.34 -4.19
CA GLN A 157 3.37 0.31 -5.04
C GLN A 157 4.09 -0.74 -5.89
N ARG A 158 4.00 -0.58 -7.21
CA ARG A 158 4.64 -1.45 -8.21
C ARG A 158 5.54 -0.70 -9.18
N ASN A 159 5.58 0.64 -9.13
CA ASN A 159 6.44 1.42 -10.00
C ASN A 159 7.93 1.07 -9.76
N PRO A 160 8.65 0.53 -10.77
CA PRO A 160 10.03 0.07 -10.62
C PRO A 160 11.00 1.18 -10.17
N GLU A 161 10.78 2.42 -10.62
CA GLU A 161 11.65 3.55 -10.23
C GLU A 161 11.53 3.88 -8.74
N LYS A 162 10.33 3.72 -8.18
CA LYS A 162 10.10 3.92 -6.74
C LYS A 162 10.58 2.74 -5.91
N LEU A 163 10.42 1.52 -6.44
CA LEU A 163 10.89 0.31 -5.77
C LEU A 163 12.42 0.24 -5.70
N GLY A 164 13.14 0.72 -6.73
CA GLY A 164 14.60 0.80 -6.72
C GLY A 164 15.16 1.61 -5.54
N ARG A 165 14.45 2.66 -5.10
CA ARG A 165 14.83 3.43 -3.90
C ARG A 165 14.70 2.62 -2.61
N VAL A 166 13.66 1.78 -2.51
CA VAL A 166 13.46 0.88 -1.35
C VAL A 166 14.57 -0.17 -1.31
N THR A 167 14.92 -0.76 -2.44
CA THR A 167 16.00 -1.76 -2.54
C THR A 167 17.33 -1.18 -2.09
N ASN A 168 17.65 0.06 -2.47
CA ASN A 168 18.87 0.74 -2.03
C ASN A 168 18.92 0.95 -0.51
N LEU A 169 17.78 1.24 0.13
CA LEU A 169 17.70 1.36 1.59
C LEU A 169 17.91 0.02 2.31
N LEU A 170 17.39 -1.07 1.75
CA LEU A 170 17.57 -2.41 2.31
C LEU A 170 19.01 -2.89 2.19
N GLY A 171 19.69 -2.58 1.08
CA GLY A 171 21.11 -2.93 0.84
C GLY A 171 22.11 -2.12 1.67
N SER A 172 21.69 -0.99 2.27
CA SER A 172 22.56 -0.14 3.10
C SER A 172 22.59 -0.54 4.58
N THR A 173 21.85 -1.58 4.97
CA THR A 173 21.67 -2.02 6.37
C THR A 173 22.41 -3.35 6.66
N SER A 174 23.25 -3.81 5.73
CA SER A 174 24.05 -5.05 5.84
C SER A 174 25.50 -4.76 6.18
#